data_90d7d1252ebb8d60981ae2a84b0ebbc6
#
_entry.id   90d7d1252ebb8d60981ae2a84b0ebbc6
#
_cell.length_a   1.000
_cell.length_b   1.000
_cell.length_c   1.000
_cell.angle_alpha   90.00
_cell.angle_beta   90.00
_cell.angle_gamma   90.00
#
_symmetry.space_group_name_H-M   'P 1'
#
loop_
_entity.id
_entity.type
_entity.pdbx_description
1 polymer ?
#
loop_
_entity_poly.entity_id
_entity_poly.type
_entity_poly.pdbx_seq_one_letter_code
_entity_poly.pdbx_strand_id
1 'polypeptide(L)'
;MRRFPPRPRAARAKAGLLAIAIAFAIAGCGTESGAPGGLSAPGATTATTGTIRAQKVMRLTRTHEETGMTLLEGPAFHPDGGLFVVDVTAPPGKPKVMRVDVRRKTVRPVHTDGRGAYTSAQFSPYDGRLYLTDYAHGEIVSLAPDGGDPRTFFAGEVDGARMNPDDIAFDEKGHLYVSDSRGLSEGAAHGRVVRIDREGGKVTVLADGMAATNGISFDEAYRGLWISELTENRISYLRLGEGGEAASRHTAIRVDGGIAQTDSIAVDADGNLYQGLHGRPAIVVYDRHGERLATVEVPARAEGLESATNVAITPGGTRAYMTVSGPGGGYLYTFDALGKGTRQSNGG
;
A
#
# COMPACT_ATOMS: atom_id res chain seq x y z
N MET A 1 -45.35 20.91 -49.16
CA MET A 1 -44.07 21.26 -48.44
C MET A 1 -44.27 21.09 -46.97
N ARG A 2 -43.82 19.97 -46.38
CA ARG A 2 -43.85 19.70 -44.93
C ARG A 2 -42.45 19.98 -44.37
N ARG A 3 -42.36 20.96 -43.44
CA ARG A 3 -41.12 21.32 -42.75
C ARG A 3 -40.86 20.31 -41.63
N PHE A 4 -39.64 19.70 -41.61
CA PHE A 4 -39.16 18.88 -40.50
C PHE A 4 -38.62 19.76 -39.37
N PRO A 5 -38.85 19.43 -38.10
CA PRO A 5 -38.24 20.13 -36.96
C PRO A 5 -36.75 19.77 -36.82
N PRO A 6 -35.92 20.66 -36.24
CA PRO A 6 -34.51 20.43 -36.07
C PRO A 6 -34.24 19.39 -34.96
N ARG A 7 -33.23 18.54 -35.22
CA ARG A 7 -32.73 17.53 -34.26
C ARG A 7 -32.07 18.23 -33.06
N PRO A 8 -32.26 17.72 -31.82
CA PRO A 8 -31.54 18.23 -30.64
C PRO A 8 -30.06 17.89 -30.73
N ARG A 9 -29.21 18.89 -30.44
CA ARG A 9 -27.76 18.74 -30.31
C ARG A 9 -27.49 17.86 -29.09
N ALA A 10 -26.72 16.80 -29.28
CA ALA A 10 -26.19 15.97 -28.21
C ALA A 10 -25.29 16.81 -27.28
N ALA A 11 -25.66 16.90 -26.02
CA ALA A 11 -24.84 17.46 -24.97
C ALA A 11 -23.63 16.50 -24.76
N ARG A 12 -22.45 17.00 -25.04
CA ARG A 12 -21.20 16.31 -24.65
C ARG A 12 -21.14 16.33 -23.13
N ALA A 13 -21.32 15.18 -22.51
CA ALA A 13 -21.00 14.96 -21.11
C ALA A 13 -19.49 15.15 -20.95
N LYS A 14 -19.08 16.18 -20.22
CA LYS A 14 -17.71 16.32 -19.75
C LYS A 14 -17.51 15.22 -18.72
N ALA A 15 -16.71 14.22 -19.06
CA ALA A 15 -16.17 13.28 -18.08
C ALA A 15 -15.34 14.11 -17.10
N GLY A 16 -15.81 14.22 -15.87
CA GLY A 16 -15.07 14.84 -14.81
C GLY A 16 -13.87 13.95 -14.48
N LEU A 17 -12.67 14.41 -14.80
CA LEU A 17 -11.45 13.86 -14.20
C LEU A 17 -11.53 14.09 -12.70
N LEU A 18 -11.70 13.03 -11.95
CA LEU A 18 -11.49 13.04 -10.51
C LEU A 18 -9.97 13.12 -10.28
N ALA A 19 -9.46 14.34 -10.20
CA ALA A 19 -8.08 14.56 -9.75
C ALA A 19 -8.02 14.17 -8.28
N ILE A 20 -7.30 13.10 -7.97
CA ILE A 20 -6.85 12.80 -6.60
C ILE A 20 -5.76 13.84 -6.30
N ALA A 21 -6.19 15.03 -5.87
CA ALA A 21 -5.28 16.07 -5.39
C ALA A 21 -4.88 15.71 -3.95
N ILE A 22 -3.74 15.07 -3.79
CA ILE A 22 -3.05 15.04 -2.50
C ILE A 22 -2.41 16.42 -2.36
N ALA A 23 -3.12 17.35 -1.72
CA ALA A 23 -2.64 18.71 -1.52
C ALA A 23 -1.59 18.71 -0.41
N PHE A 24 -0.34 19.02 -0.76
CA PHE A 24 0.70 19.38 0.20
C PHE A 24 0.47 20.83 0.67
N ALA A 25 0.04 21.01 1.91
CA ALA A 25 0.11 22.31 2.58
C ALA A 25 1.45 22.42 3.32
N ILE A 26 2.40 23.15 2.74
CA ILE A 26 3.64 23.55 3.44
C ILE A 26 3.31 24.84 4.18
N ALA A 27 3.07 24.76 5.48
CA ALA A 27 3.06 25.92 6.36
C ALA A 27 4.41 25.99 7.07
N GLY A 28 5.29 26.85 6.59
CA GLY A 28 6.50 27.25 7.31
C GLY A 28 6.17 28.37 8.30
N CYS A 29 6.49 28.17 9.57
CA CYS A 29 6.72 29.26 10.53
C CYS A 29 7.85 28.84 11.44
N GLY A 30 8.97 29.53 11.30
CA GLY A 30 10.05 29.48 12.27
C GLY A 30 9.79 30.41 13.47
N THR A 31 10.18 29.97 14.65
CA THR A 31 10.67 30.87 15.71
C THR A 31 11.65 30.13 16.60
N GLU A 32 12.81 30.75 16.76
CA GLU A 32 13.84 30.39 17.73
C GLU A 32 13.36 30.61 19.16
N SER A 33 13.78 29.76 20.11
CA SER A 33 14.46 30.29 21.32
C SER A 33 14.79 29.17 22.33
N GLY A 34 16.01 29.25 22.86
CA GLY A 34 16.31 29.05 24.28
C GLY A 34 16.49 27.63 24.79
N ALA A 35 17.72 27.19 24.90
CA ALA A 35 18.11 26.11 25.77
C ALA A 35 18.09 26.49 27.24
N PRO A 36 17.82 25.58 28.17
CA PRO A 36 18.63 25.46 29.37
C PRO A 36 19.10 24.04 29.67
N GLY A 37 20.35 23.96 30.08
CA GLY A 37 20.97 23.16 31.12
C GLY A 37 20.72 21.65 31.15
N GLY A 38 21.75 20.88 30.81
CA GLY A 38 21.78 19.45 30.87
C GLY A 38 21.68 18.82 32.26
N LEU A 39 21.04 17.66 32.28
CA LEU A 39 21.31 16.60 33.25
C LEU A 39 21.64 15.35 32.40
N SER A 40 22.91 14.92 32.47
CA SER A 40 23.37 13.69 31.87
C SER A 40 22.75 12.50 32.61
N ALA A 41 21.84 11.79 31.92
CA ALA A 41 21.41 10.45 32.33
C ALA A 41 22.46 9.41 31.86
N PRO A 42 22.68 8.32 32.64
CA PRO A 42 23.69 7.31 32.27
C PRO A 42 23.27 6.56 31.01
N GLY A 43 24.26 6.39 30.12
CA GLY A 43 24.24 5.81 28.81
C GLY A 43 23.17 4.74 28.50
N ALA A 44 22.15 5.16 27.78
CA ALA A 44 21.47 4.25 26.91
C ALA A 44 22.43 3.96 25.73
N THR A 45 22.88 2.73 25.63
CA THR A 45 23.55 2.21 24.43
C THR A 45 22.54 2.35 23.29
N THR A 46 22.63 3.44 22.53
CA THR A 46 21.89 3.55 21.27
C THR A 46 22.36 2.41 20.38
N ALA A 47 21.53 1.40 20.23
CA ALA A 47 21.73 0.40 19.21
C ALA A 47 21.88 1.15 17.88
N THR A 48 23.02 0.99 17.22
CA THR A 48 23.31 1.66 15.95
C THR A 48 22.35 1.09 14.93
N THR A 49 21.30 1.84 14.61
CA THR A 49 20.32 1.44 13.60
C THR A 49 21.04 1.30 12.26
N GLY A 50 21.03 0.11 11.67
CA GLY A 50 21.71 -0.16 10.42
C GLY A 50 21.09 0.61 9.24
N THR A 51 21.90 1.03 8.27
CA THR A 51 21.43 1.53 6.99
C THR A 51 21.67 0.47 5.91
N ILE A 52 20.61 0.07 5.23
CA ILE A 52 20.63 -0.83 4.07
C ILE A 52 20.47 0.02 2.82
N ARG A 53 21.39 -0.09 1.87
CA ARG A 53 21.27 0.63 0.59
C ARG A 53 20.55 -0.22 -0.43
N ALA A 54 19.37 0.23 -0.86
CA ALA A 54 18.64 -0.40 -1.95
C ALA A 54 19.35 -0.18 -3.29
N GLN A 55 19.25 -1.17 -4.15
CA GLN A 55 19.84 -1.17 -5.50
C GLN A 55 18.73 -1.08 -6.54
N LYS A 56 18.90 -0.19 -7.51
CA LYS A 56 17.94 -0.06 -8.62
C LYS A 56 17.96 -1.32 -9.48
N VAL A 57 16.78 -1.94 -9.65
CA VAL A 57 16.59 -3.04 -10.58
C VAL A 57 16.29 -2.50 -11.96
N MET A 58 15.20 -1.71 -12.09
CA MET A 58 14.76 -1.15 -13.36
C MET A 58 13.67 -0.07 -13.16
N ARG A 59 13.45 0.71 -14.21
CA ARG A 59 12.24 1.56 -14.31
C ARG A 59 11.08 0.72 -14.87
N LEU A 60 9.93 0.78 -14.20
CA LEU A 60 8.70 0.10 -14.63
C LEU A 60 7.84 1.02 -15.52
N THR A 61 7.66 2.27 -15.09
CA THR A 61 6.84 3.26 -15.79
C THR A 61 7.56 4.59 -15.94
N ARG A 62 7.19 5.34 -16.96
CA ARG A 62 7.51 6.77 -17.07
C ARG A 62 6.43 7.55 -16.35
N THR A 63 6.76 8.77 -15.96
CA THR A 63 5.77 9.72 -15.45
C THR A 63 4.63 9.87 -16.46
N HIS A 64 3.41 9.79 -15.99
CA HIS A 64 2.23 10.00 -16.82
C HIS A 64 2.03 11.50 -17.06
N GLU A 65 1.88 11.89 -18.34
CA GLU A 65 1.69 13.31 -18.72
C GLU A 65 0.39 13.87 -18.13
N GLU A 66 -0.65 13.03 -18.02
CA GLU A 66 -1.98 13.42 -17.55
C GLU A 66 -2.01 13.75 -16.05
N THR A 67 -1.18 13.08 -15.26
CA THR A 67 -1.15 13.24 -13.78
C THR A 67 0.11 13.93 -13.28
N GLY A 68 1.15 14.04 -14.13
CA GLY A 68 2.45 14.58 -13.78
C GLY A 68 3.27 13.72 -12.83
N MET A 69 2.82 12.49 -12.55
CA MET A 69 3.47 11.58 -11.59
C MET A 69 3.26 10.10 -11.96
N THR A 70 3.91 9.24 -11.23
CA THR A 70 3.67 7.79 -11.19
C THR A 70 3.62 7.37 -9.73
N LEU A 71 2.69 6.50 -9.38
CA LEU A 71 2.61 5.87 -8.05
C LEU A 71 2.48 4.36 -8.26
N LEU A 72 3.53 3.62 -7.91
CA LEU A 72 3.57 2.17 -7.95
C LEU A 72 3.24 1.61 -6.58
N GLU A 73 2.41 0.57 -6.55
CA GLU A 73 1.93 -0.10 -5.34
C GLU A 73 1.84 -1.62 -5.51
N GLY A 74 1.43 -2.31 -4.44
CA GLY A 74 0.99 -3.70 -4.42
C GLY A 74 1.95 -4.70 -5.07
N PRO A 75 3.26 -4.73 -4.73
CA PRO A 75 4.15 -5.75 -5.26
C PRO A 75 3.76 -7.12 -4.69
N ALA A 76 3.38 -8.06 -5.55
CA ALA A 76 2.91 -9.38 -5.15
C ALA A 76 3.59 -10.49 -5.95
N PHE A 77 4.08 -11.52 -5.26
CA PHE A 77 4.65 -12.69 -5.92
C PHE A 77 3.56 -13.71 -6.27
N HIS A 78 3.50 -14.09 -7.54
CA HIS A 78 2.78 -15.29 -7.96
C HIS A 78 3.59 -16.56 -7.60
N PRO A 79 2.96 -17.69 -7.32
CA PRO A 79 3.66 -18.96 -6.99
C PRO A 79 4.71 -19.41 -8.03
N ASP A 80 4.60 -18.99 -9.29
CA ASP A 80 5.62 -19.26 -10.33
C ASP A 80 6.86 -18.34 -10.23
N GLY A 81 6.92 -17.44 -9.23
CA GLY A 81 8.01 -16.50 -8.99
C GLY A 81 7.92 -15.20 -9.78
N GLY A 82 6.86 -14.97 -10.56
CA GLY A 82 6.62 -13.68 -11.21
C GLY A 82 6.20 -12.60 -10.21
N LEU A 83 6.77 -11.41 -10.31
CA LEU A 83 6.39 -10.27 -9.49
C LEU A 83 5.33 -9.43 -10.22
N PHE A 84 4.23 -9.14 -9.55
CA PHE A 84 3.18 -8.24 -10.05
C PHE A 84 3.28 -6.90 -9.32
N VAL A 85 2.91 -5.81 -9.98
CA VAL A 85 2.93 -4.45 -9.45
C VAL A 85 1.76 -3.70 -10.05
N VAL A 86 1.11 -2.84 -9.26
CA VAL A 86 0.06 -1.93 -9.75
C VAL A 86 0.60 -0.52 -9.93
N ASP A 87 -0.02 0.23 -10.84
CA ASP A 87 0.22 1.67 -11.03
C ASP A 87 -1.10 2.41 -10.76
N VAL A 88 -1.19 3.00 -9.59
CA VAL A 88 -2.39 3.71 -9.09
C VAL A 88 -2.77 4.86 -10.01
N THR A 89 -1.77 5.57 -10.51
CA THR A 89 -1.94 6.80 -11.30
C THR A 89 -1.99 6.57 -12.80
N ALA A 90 -1.92 5.31 -13.25
CA ALA A 90 -2.02 4.99 -14.67
C ALA A 90 -3.35 5.51 -15.24
N PRO A 91 -3.32 6.36 -16.28
CA PRO A 91 -4.55 6.91 -16.87
C PRO A 91 -5.36 5.83 -17.61
N PRO A 92 -6.62 6.12 -17.97
CA PRO A 92 -7.45 5.21 -18.75
C PRO A 92 -6.74 4.68 -20.00
N GLY A 93 -6.79 3.36 -20.18
CA GLY A 93 -6.15 2.70 -21.32
C GLY A 93 -4.65 2.46 -21.20
N LYS A 94 -4.03 2.82 -20.08
CA LYS A 94 -2.66 2.42 -19.75
C LYS A 94 -2.66 1.21 -18.80
N PRO A 95 -1.56 0.43 -18.78
CA PRO A 95 -1.46 -0.73 -17.90
C PRO A 95 -1.60 -0.33 -16.42
N LYS A 96 -2.58 -0.91 -15.75
CA LYS A 96 -2.84 -0.73 -14.32
C LYS A 96 -2.16 -1.81 -13.49
N VAL A 97 -2.04 -3.01 -14.04
CA VAL A 97 -1.34 -4.13 -13.44
C VAL A 97 -0.28 -4.60 -14.42
N MET A 98 0.93 -4.78 -13.91
CA MET A 98 2.10 -5.19 -14.68
C MET A 98 2.72 -6.44 -14.04
N ARG A 99 3.27 -7.33 -14.86
CA ARG A 99 4.12 -8.42 -14.42
C ARG A 99 5.57 -8.11 -14.77
N VAL A 100 6.45 -8.26 -13.80
CA VAL A 100 7.89 -7.97 -13.89
C VAL A 100 8.67 -9.29 -13.87
N ASP A 101 9.48 -9.53 -14.89
CA ASP A 101 10.55 -10.53 -14.84
C ASP A 101 11.83 -9.82 -14.35
N VAL A 102 12.11 -9.96 -13.06
CA VAL A 102 13.25 -9.29 -12.42
C VAL A 102 14.60 -9.78 -12.92
N ARG A 103 14.69 -11.04 -13.41
CA ARG A 103 15.93 -11.62 -13.93
C ARG A 103 16.22 -11.09 -15.33
N ARG A 104 15.22 -11.05 -16.21
CA ARG A 104 15.34 -10.53 -17.59
C ARG A 104 15.20 -9.00 -17.64
N LYS A 105 14.80 -8.36 -16.55
CA LYS A 105 14.51 -6.92 -16.47
C LYS A 105 13.49 -6.50 -17.54
N THR A 106 12.39 -7.26 -17.65
CA THR A 106 11.30 -6.96 -18.57
C THR A 106 10.00 -6.77 -17.83
N VAL A 107 9.14 -5.89 -18.36
CA VAL A 107 7.79 -5.60 -17.85
C VAL A 107 6.80 -5.93 -18.94
N ARG A 108 5.71 -6.59 -18.60
CA ARG A 108 4.59 -6.79 -19.51
C ARG A 108 3.28 -6.33 -18.87
N PRO A 109 2.37 -5.71 -19.62
CA PRO A 109 1.01 -5.45 -19.16
C PRO A 109 0.31 -6.75 -18.78
N VAL A 110 -0.49 -6.70 -17.71
CA VAL A 110 -1.37 -7.79 -17.28
C VAL A 110 -2.81 -7.36 -17.39
N HIS A 111 -3.14 -6.17 -16.88
CA HIS A 111 -4.49 -5.63 -16.92
C HIS A 111 -4.50 -4.16 -17.28
N THR A 112 -5.50 -3.77 -18.07
CA THR A 112 -5.73 -2.40 -18.52
C THR A 112 -7.23 -2.16 -18.50
N ASP A 113 -7.65 -1.10 -17.85
CA ASP A 113 -9.06 -0.68 -17.84
C ASP A 113 -9.22 0.83 -17.99
N GLY A 114 -10.48 1.28 -17.99
CA GLY A 114 -10.84 2.68 -18.18
C GLY A 114 -11.03 3.47 -16.88
N ARG A 115 -11.02 2.83 -15.70
CA ARG A 115 -11.49 3.48 -14.48
C ARG A 115 -10.70 3.17 -13.20
N GLY A 116 -10.22 1.94 -13.01
CA GLY A 116 -9.65 1.49 -11.74
C GLY A 116 -8.47 2.34 -11.26
N ALA A 117 -8.37 2.55 -9.95
CA ALA A 117 -7.22 3.10 -9.24
C ALA A 117 -6.81 2.08 -8.18
N TYR A 118 -6.00 1.12 -8.61
CA TYR A 118 -5.63 -0.03 -7.77
C TYR A 118 -4.46 0.33 -6.87
N THR A 119 -4.66 0.22 -5.56
CA THR A 119 -3.66 0.55 -4.53
C THR A 119 -2.96 -0.68 -3.97
N SER A 120 -3.55 -1.88 -4.09
CA SER A 120 -2.92 -3.11 -3.63
C SER A 120 -3.21 -4.28 -4.55
N ALA A 121 -2.35 -5.31 -4.48
CA ALA A 121 -2.52 -6.57 -5.19
C ALA A 121 -2.03 -7.73 -4.34
N GLN A 122 -2.84 -8.80 -4.23
CA GLN A 122 -2.42 -10.05 -3.60
C GLN A 122 -3.04 -11.27 -4.26
N PHE A 123 -2.28 -12.37 -4.27
CA PHE A 123 -2.81 -13.66 -4.73
C PHE A 123 -3.54 -14.38 -3.60
N SER A 124 -4.80 -14.69 -3.82
CA SER A 124 -5.61 -15.44 -2.88
C SER A 124 -5.09 -16.90 -2.75
N PRO A 125 -4.88 -17.38 -1.51
CA PRO A 125 -4.50 -18.78 -1.27
C PRO A 125 -5.65 -19.77 -1.53
N TYR A 126 -6.88 -19.26 -1.65
CA TYR A 126 -8.09 -20.04 -1.79
C TYR A 126 -8.36 -20.43 -3.25
N ASP A 127 -8.29 -19.46 -4.17
CA ASP A 127 -8.65 -19.66 -5.58
C ASP A 127 -7.52 -19.30 -6.57
N GLY A 128 -6.38 -18.80 -6.06
CA GLY A 128 -5.20 -18.44 -6.85
C GLY A 128 -5.39 -17.19 -7.73
N ARG A 129 -6.49 -16.46 -7.60
CA ARG A 129 -6.74 -15.23 -8.35
C ARG A 129 -5.96 -14.05 -7.75
N LEU A 130 -5.66 -13.07 -8.57
CA LEU A 130 -5.09 -11.80 -8.13
C LEU A 130 -6.22 -10.86 -7.69
N TYR A 131 -6.23 -10.51 -6.41
CA TYR A 131 -7.18 -9.54 -5.84
C TYR A 131 -6.55 -8.15 -5.82
N LEU A 132 -7.37 -7.15 -6.12
CA LEU A 132 -7.00 -5.75 -6.24
C LEU A 132 -7.96 -4.89 -5.43
N THR A 133 -7.46 -3.89 -4.74
CA THR A 133 -8.25 -2.82 -4.13
C THR A 133 -8.48 -1.72 -5.15
N ASP A 134 -9.73 -1.41 -5.50
CA ASP A 134 -10.07 -0.22 -6.29
C ASP A 134 -10.47 0.93 -5.36
N TYR A 135 -9.50 1.71 -4.97
CA TYR A 135 -9.65 2.84 -4.04
C TYR A 135 -10.68 3.86 -4.52
N ALA A 136 -10.67 4.18 -5.81
CA ALA A 136 -11.54 5.20 -6.38
C ALA A 136 -13.02 4.80 -6.37
N HIS A 137 -13.31 3.50 -6.51
CA HIS A 137 -14.68 3.01 -6.61
C HIS A 137 -15.17 2.29 -5.35
N GLY A 138 -14.28 2.03 -4.38
CA GLY A 138 -14.64 1.32 -3.14
C GLY A 138 -14.93 -0.15 -3.37
N GLU A 139 -14.24 -0.76 -4.32
CA GLU A 139 -14.47 -2.13 -4.77
C GLU A 139 -13.25 -3.01 -4.50
N ILE A 140 -13.48 -4.31 -4.34
CA ILE A 140 -12.44 -5.33 -4.45
C ILE A 140 -12.70 -6.09 -5.74
N VAL A 141 -11.70 -6.11 -6.61
CA VAL A 141 -11.76 -6.78 -7.92
C VAL A 141 -10.80 -7.96 -7.91
N SER A 142 -11.12 -9.04 -8.61
CA SER A 142 -10.20 -10.14 -8.82
C SER A 142 -9.99 -10.44 -10.30
N LEU A 143 -8.77 -10.82 -10.65
CA LEU A 143 -8.36 -11.20 -12.00
C LEU A 143 -7.84 -12.64 -11.99
N ALA A 144 -7.97 -13.35 -13.12
CA ALA A 144 -7.13 -14.52 -13.35
C ALA A 144 -5.64 -14.12 -13.39
N PRO A 145 -4.68 -14.99 -13.05
CA PRO A 145 -3.25 -14.63 -13.01
C PRO A 145 -2.66 -14.11 -14.33
N ASP A 146 -3.31 -14.37 -15.45
CA ASP A 146 -2.94 -13.83 -16.77
C ASP A 146 -3.51 -12.42 -17.03
N GLY A 147 -4.35 -11.89 -16.11
CA GLY A 147 -5.04 -10.61 -16.19
C GLY A 147 -6.43 -10.66 -16.82
N GLY A 148 -6.86 -11.85 -17.25
CA GLY A 148 -8.19 -12.10 -17.79
C GLY A 148 -9.28 -12.27 -16.73
N ASP A 149 -10.51 -12.47 -17.20
CA ASP A 149 -11.69 -12.80 -16.37
C ASP A 149 -11.85 -11.86 -15.13
N PRO A 150 -11.95 -10.53 -15.34
CA PRO A 150 -12.14 -9.61 -14.22
C PRO A 150 -13.51 -9.85 -13.57
N ARG A 151 -13.52 -9.89 -12.22
CA ARG A 151 -14.71 -10.10 -11.41
C ARG A 151 -14.73 -9.12 -10.26
N THR A 152 -15.86 -8.47 -10.00
CA THR A 152 -16.09 -7.77 -8.75
C THR A 152 -16.28 -8.80 -7.65
N PHE A 153 -15.38 -8.83 -6.67
CA PHE A 153 -15.51 -9.69 -5.50
C PHE A 153 -16.37 -9.03 -4.43
N PHE A 154 -16.18 -7.73 -4.22
CA PHE A 154 -16.98 -6.93 -3.31
C PHE A 154 -17.22 -5.54 -3.88
N ALA A 155 -18.46 -5.07 -3.80
CA ALA A 155 -18.87 -3.71 -4.06
C ALA A 155 -20.07 -3.38 -3.17
N GLY A 156 -20.05 -2.22 -2.57
CA GLY A 156 -21.14 -1.78 -1.70
C GLY A 156 -20.68 -1.00 -0.50
N GLU A 157 -21.62 -0.79 0.41
CA GLU A 157 -21.39 -0.09 1.66
C GLU A 157 -21.10 -1.09 2.78
N VAL A 158 -20.20 -0.68 3.68
CA VAL A 158 -19.94 -1.36 4.95
C VAL A 158 -20.39 -0.40 6.05
N ASP A 159 -21.35 -0.82 6.87
CA ASP A 159 -21.98 0.01 7.92
C ASP A 159 -22.42 1.39 7.40
N GLY A 160 -23.15 1.40 6.26
CA GLY A 160 -23.74 2.59 5.67
C GLY A 160 -22.75 3.55 5.01
N ALA A 161 -21.52 3.10 4.72
CA ALA A 161 -20.55 3.93 4.03
C ALA A 161 -19.66 3.12 3.07
N ARG A 162 -19.43 3.67 1.88
CA ARG A 162 -18.52 3.09 0.90
C ARG A 162 -17.10 3.03 1.46
N MET A 163 -16.38 1.97 1.16
CA MET A 163 -14.96 1.86 1.48
C MET A 163 -14.09 2.76 0.58
N ASN A 164 -12.90 3.08 1.10
CA ASN A 164 -11.73 3.47 0.33
C ASN A 164 -10.65 2.40 0.58
N PRO A 165 -10.78 1.20 -0.03
CA PRO A 165 -9.90 0.08 0.26
C PRO A 165 -8.49 0.40 -0.21
N ASP A 166 -7.51 0.29 0.68
CA ASP A 166 -6.12 0.59 0.38
C ASP A 166 -5.32 -0.69 0.23
N ASP A 167 -4.97 -1.36 1.31
CA ASP A 167 -4.24 -2.64 1.28
C ASP A 167 -5.11 -3.83 1.67
N ILE A 168 -4.66 -5.02 1.28
CA ILE A 168 -5.33 -6.29 1.57
C ILE A 168 -4.35 -7.34 2.09
N ALA A 169 -4.84 -8.19 2.98
CA ALA A 169 -4.15 -9.38 3.44
C ALA A 169 -5.10 -10.58 3.48
N PHE A 170 -4.59 -11.77 3.20
CA PHE A 170 -5.37 -13.01 3.29
C PHE A 170 -4.94 -13.84 4.50
N ASP A 171 -5.91 -14.39 5.25
CA ASP A 171 -5.59 -15.48 6.17
C ASP A 171 -5.34 -16.81 5.42
N GLU A 172 -4.92 -17.83 6.16
CA GLU A 172 -4.63 -19.15 5.60
C GLU A 172 -5.87 -19.85 5.01
N LYS A 173 -7.08 -19.43 5.41
CA LYS A 173 -8.36 -19.95 4.93
C LYS A 173 -8.87 -19.20 3.70
N GLY A 174 -8.18 -18.12 3.32
CA GLY A 174 -8.54 -17.27 2.19
C GLY A 174 -9.58 -16.20 2.49
N HIS A 175 -9.85 -15.90 3.77
CA HIS A 175 -10.62 -14.70 4.11
C HIS A 175 -9.78 -13.46 3.88
N LEU A 176 -10.40 -12.42 3.36
CA LEU A 176 -9.77 -11.15 3.03
C LEU A 176 -9.89 -10.17 4.18
N TYR A 177 -8.80 -9.49 4.49
CA TYR A 177 -8.73 -8.39 5.44
C TYR A 177 -8.31 -7.14 4.68
N VAL A 178 -9.06 -6.06 4.83
CA VAL A 178 -8.92 -4.84 4.06
C VAL A 178 -8.68 -3.68 5.00
N SER A 179 -7.68 -2.86 4.73
CA SER A 179 -7.56 -1.53 5.31
C SER A 179 -8.45 -0.57 4.52
N ASP A 180 -9.44 0.02 5.19
CA ASP A 180 -10.36 0.99 4.60
C ASP A 180 -9.94 2.40 5.03
N SER A 181 -9.23 3.09 4.14
CA SER A 181 -8.50 4.35 4.37
C SER A 181 -9.41 5.59 4.35
N ARG A 182 -10.58 5.50 4.99
CA ARG A 182 -11.52 6.62 5.07
C ARG A 182 -10.97 7.78 5.91
N GLY A 183 -11.37 8.99 5.56
CA GLY A 183 -11.00 10.20 6.30
C GLY A 183 -9.68 10.82 5.90
N LEU A 184 -8.99 10.32 4.88
CA LEU A 184 -7.72 10.87 4.42
C LEU A 184 -7.83 12.36 4.04
N SER A 185 -8.93 12.75 3.39
CA SER A 185 -9.19 14.14 2.98
C SER A 185 -9.89 15.01 4.03
N GLU A 186 -10.44 14.40 5.08
CA GLU A 186 -11.30 15.06 6.06
C GLU A 186 -10.60 15.33 7.39
N GLY A 187 -9.37 14.83 7.56
CA GLY A 187 -8.60 14.98 8.79
C GLY A 187 -9.19 14.26 10.01
N ALA A 188 -10.18 13.39 9.81
CA ALA A 188 -10.86 12.67 10.86
C ALA A 188 -10.48 11.18 10.86
N ALA A 189 -10.48 10.56 12.04
CA ALA A 189 -10.16 9.15 12.21
C ALA A 189 -11.37 8.27 11.84
N HIS A 190 -11.60 8.06 10.54
CA HIS A 190 -12.67 7.22 10.00
C HIS A 190 -12.18 5.91 9.40
N GLY A 191 -10.87 5.65 9.44
CA GLY A 191 -10.28 4.41 8.94
C GLY A 191 -10.80 3.18 9.67
N ARG A 192 -10.91 2.08 8.96
CA ARG A 192 -11.43 0.79 9.46
C ARG A 192 -10.55 -0.37 9.02
N VAL A 193 -10.68 -1.48 9.74
CA VAL A 193 -10.25 -2.81 9.28
C VAL A 193 -11.47 -3.64 9.03
N VAL A 194 -11.64 -4.14 7.81
CA VAL A 194 -12.80 -4.89 7.37
C VAL A 194 -12.37 -6.31 6.99
N ARG A 195 -13.05 -7.33 7.53
CA ARG A 195 -12.91 -8.71 7.10
C ARG A 195 -14.05 -9.09 6.18
N ILE A 196 -13.73 -9.68 5.02
CA ILE A 196 -14.69 -10.23 4.07
C ILE A 196 -14.41 -11.73 3.98
N ASP A 197 -15.44 -12.56 4.10
CA ASP A 197 -15.22 -13.99 3.96
C ASP A 197 -14.79 -14.33 2.52
N ARG A 198 -14.13 -15.48 2.36
CA ARG A 198 -13.57 -15.91 1.07
C ARG A 198 -14.58 -16.06 -0.06
N GLU A 199 -15.88 -16.15 0.27
CA GLU A 199 -16.98 -16.23 -0.69
C GLU A 199 -17.63 -14.87 -0.94
N GLY A 200 -17.17 -13.80 -0.25
CA GLY A 200 -17.69 -12.42 -0.40
C GLY A 200 -19.02 -12.15 0.28
N GLY A 201 -19.60 -13.14 0.96
CA GLY A 201 -20.98 -13.05 1.50
C GLY A 201 -21.07 -12.41 2.87
N LYS A 202 -20.06 -12.55 3.73
CA LYS A 202 -20.05 -12.00 5.08
C LYS A 202 -18.97 -10.93 5.23
N VAL A 203 -19.41 -9.74 5.62
CA VAL A 203 -18.53 -8.58 5.89
C VAL A 203 -18.61 -8.25 7.38
N THR A 204 -17.46 -7.98 7.99
CA THR A 204 -17.36 -7.66 9.42
C THR A 204 -16.35 -6.53 9.61
N VAL A 205 -16.72 -5.45 10.29
CA VAL A 205 -15.79 -4.42 10.77
C VAL A 205 -15.09 -4.95 12.01
N LEU A 206 -13.78 -5.09 11.97
CA LEU A 206 -12.96 -5.58 13.08
C LEU A 206 -12.44 -4.44 13.96
N ALA A 207 -12.18 -3.28 13.37
CA ALA A 207 -11.76 -2.07 14.05
C ALA A 207 -12.22 -0.85 13.27
N ASP A 208 -12.48 0.24 13.98
CA ASP A 208 -12.86 1.55 13.43
C ASP A 208 -12.16 2.69 14.17
N GLY A 209 -12.44 3.93 13.79
CA GLY A 209 -11.87 5.10 14.44
C GLY A 209 -10.34 5.18 14.29
N MET A 210 -9.79 4.73 13.17
CA MET A 210 -8.36 4.73 12.88
C MET A 210 -7.98 5.90 11.96
N ALA A 211 -6.73 6.34 12.04
CA ALA A 211 -6.23 7.53 11.35
C ALA A 211 -5.78 7.22 9.92
N ALA A 212 -6.73 7.09 8.98
CA ALA A 212 -6.51 6.72 7.58
C ALA A 212 -5.65 5.44 7.48
N THR A 213 -6.29 4.28 7.70
CA THR A 213 -5.62 2.98 7.59
C THR A 213 -5.05 2.79 6.19
N ASN A 214 -3.78 2.36 6.10
CA ASN A 214 -3.10 2.12 4.84
C ASN A 214 -2.58 0.67 4.82
N GLY A 215 -1.31 0.40 5.10
CA GLY A 215 -0.76 -0.95 5.11
C GLY A 215 -1.45 -1.89 6.09
N ILE A 216 -1.68 -3.13 5.67
CA ILE A 216 -2.19 -4.21 6.51
C ILE A 216 -1.44 -5.50 6.22
N SER A 217 -0.93 -6.17 7.25
CA SER A 217 -0.25 -7.46 7.13
C SER A 217 -0.46 -8.31 8.37
N PHE A 218 -0.55 -9.63 8.20
CA PHE A 218 -0.55 -10.54 9.34
C PHE A 218 0.82 -10.57 10.03
N ASP A 219 0.82 -10.88 11.31
CA ASP A 219 2.03 -11.34 11.98
C ASP A 219 2.45 -12.72 11.42
N GLU A 220 3.67 -13.14 11.70
CA GLU A 220 4.27 -14.38 11.21
C GLU A 220 3.50 -15.65 11.61
N ALA A 221 2.64 -15.53 12.62
CA ALA A 221 1.88 -16.64 13.21
C ALA A 221 0.35 -16.54 12.96
N TYR A 222 -0.09 -15.58 12.13
CA TYR A 222 -1.52 -15.33 11.86
C TYR A 222 -2.39 -15.08 13.09
N ARG A 223 -1.80 -14.55 14.18
CA ARG A 223 -2.52 -14.26 15.43
C ARG A 223 -3.06 -12.84 15.50
N GLY A 224 -2.58 -11.97 14.62
CA GLY A 224 -3.00 -10.59 14.56
C GLY A 224 -2.55 -9.88 13.31
N LEU A 225 -2.98 -8.65 13.20
CA LEU A 225 -2.72 -7.76 12.06
C LEU A 225 -1.91 -6.56 12.52
N TRP A 226 -0.90 -6.23 11.75
CA TRP A 226 -0.22 -4.96 11.77
C TRP A 226 -0.91 -4.01 10.81
N ILE A 227 -1.28 -2.82 11.25
CA ILE A 227 -1.98 -1.83 10.44
C ILE A 227 -1.25 -0.49 10.57
N SER A 228 -0.81 0.09 9.46
CA SER A 228 -0.31 1.47 9.47
C SER A 228 -1.47 2.46 9.45
N GLU A 229 -1.30 3.54 10.22
CA GLU A 229 -2.22 4.67 10.28
C GLU A 229 -1.49 5.89 9.74
N LEU A 230 -1.76 6.20 8.45
CA LEU A 230 -1.01 7.12 7.61
C LEU A 230 -0.90 8.52 8.21
N THR A 231 -2.03 9.12 8.64
CA THR A 231 -2.05 10.51 9.11
C THR A 231 -1.47 10.73 10.51
N GLU A 232 -1.18 9.65 11.25
CA GLU A 232 -0.59 9.73 12.59
C GLU A 232 0.78 9.07 12.73
N ASN A 233 1.35 8.56 11.62
CA ASN A 233 2.66 7.91 11.62
C ASN A 233 2.81 6.87 12.72
N ARG A 234 1.82 5.96 12.81
CA ARG A 234 1.85 4.87 13.79
C ARG A 234 1.47 3.55 13.17
N ILE A 235 1.90 2.47 13.80
CA ILE A 235 1.49 1.11 13.48
C ILE A 235 0.70 0.58 14.68
N SER A 236 -0.54 0.20 14.42
CA SER A 236 -1.40 -0.49 15.39
C SER A 236 -1.30 -2.00 15.22
N TYR A 237 -1.40 -2.73 16.34
CA TYR A 237 -1.56 -4.17 16.33
C TYR A 237 -2.97 -4.55 16.76
N LEU A 238 -3.67 -5.29 15.91
CA LEU A 238 -5.00 -5.83 16.13
C LEU A 238 -4.89 -7.34 16.37
N ARG A 239 -4.99 -7.76 17.61
CA ARG A 239 -5.02 -9.18 17.97
C ARG A 239 -6.34 -9.80 17.55
N LEU A 240 -6.27 -10.98 16.94
CA LEU A 240 -7.43 -11.76 16.53
C LEU A 240 -7.70 -12.92 17.50
N GLY A 241 -8.97 -13.26 17.66
CA GLY A 241 -9.42 -14.49 18.30
C GLY A 241 -9.39 -15.67 17.32
N GLU A 242 -9.71 -16.88 17.79
CA GLU A 242 -9.66 -18.12 17.00
C GLU A 242 -10.62 -18.13 15.81
N GLY A 243 -11.70 -17.38 15.86
CA GLY A 243 -12.68 -17.20 14.79
C GLY A 243 -12.35 -16.06 13.82
N GLY A 244 -11.24 -15.34 14.04
CA GLY A 244 -10.84 -14.17 13.28
C GLY A 244 -11.58 -12.89 13.67
N GLU A 245 -12.27 -12.88 14.82
CA GLU A 245 -12.84 -11.68 15.42
C GLU A 245 -11.75 -10.84 16.12
N ALA A 246 -12.00 -9.54 16.24
CA ALA A 246 -11.10 -8.64 16.97
C ALA A 246 -11.14 -8.92 18.48
N ALA A 247 -9.99 -9.21 19.08
CA ALA A 247 -9.86 -9.44 20.51
C ALA A 247 -9.35 -8.20 21.26
N SER A 248 -8.38 -7.48 20.70
CA SER A 248 -7.87 -6.21 21.25
C SER A 248 -7.08 -5.44 20.19
N ARG A 249 -7.02 -4.11 20.34
CA ARG A 249 -6.21 -3.22 19.50
C ARG A 249 -5.42 -2.24 20.37
N HIS A 250 -4.19 -1.97 19.99
CA HIS A 250 -3.37 -0.91 20.59
C HIS A 250 -2.36 -0.34 19.58
N THR A 251 -1.90 0.88 19.81
CA THR A 251 -0.75 1.43 19.09
C THR A 251 0.51 0.70 19.55
N ALA A 252 1.17 0.00 18.64
CA ALA A 252 2.36 -0.78 18.95
C ALA A 252 3.65 0.00 18.67
N ILE A 253 3.70 0.74 17.54
CA ILE A 253 4.89 1.47 17.11
C ILE A 253 4.51 2.89 16.69
N ARG A 254 5.30 3.88 17.09
CA ARG A 254 5.29 5.21 16.54
C ARG A 254 6.45 5.34 15.57
N VAL A 255 6.13 5.69 14.32
CA VAL A 255 7.13 5.73 13.25
C VAL A 255 7.71 7.14 13.16
N ASP A 256 9.04 7.24 13.28
CA ASP A 256 9.77 8.50 13.10
C ASP A 256 9.97 8.78 11.59
N GLY A 257 8.89 9.19 10.93
CA GLY A 257 8.87 9.55 9.52
C GLY A 257 9.14 11.03 9.24
N GLY A 258 9.11 11.89 10.25
CA GLY A 258 9.10 13.33 10.07
C GLY A 258 7.81 13.77 9.37
N ILE A 259 7.94 14.47 8.23
CA ILE A 259 6.79 14.84 7.37
C ILE A 259 6.34 13.73 6.43
N ALA A 260 7.14 12.66 6.29
CA ALA A 260 6.72 11.48 5.54
C ALA A 260 5.69 10.71 6.36
N GLN A 261 4.83 9.98 5.66
CA GLN A 261 3.71 9.25 6.25
C GLN A 261 3.91 7.76 6.09
N THR A 262 3.39 6.98 7.06
CA THR A 262 3.38 5.52 6.97
C THR A 262 2.50 5.07 5.81
N ASP A 263 3.01 4.11 5.03
CA ASP A 263 2.36 3.54 3.85
C ASP A 263 2.16 2.03 4.07
N SER A 264 2.36 1.18 3.10
CA SER A 264 2.17 -0.26 3.20
C SER A 264 3.18 -0.95 4.12
N ILE A 265 2.83 -2.14 4.62
CA ILE A 265 3.63 -2.95 5.54
C ILE A 265 3.82 -4.36 4.97
N ALA A 266 5.03 -4.91 5.08
CA ALA A 266 5.27 -6.34 4.93
C ALA A 266 5.88 -6.91 6.21
N VAL A 267 5.69 -8.22 6.46
CA VAL A 267 6.24 -8.94 7.62
C VAL A 267 7.01 -10.15 7.14
N ASP A 268 8.24 -10.37 7.64
CA ASP A 268 9.04 -11.54 7.33
C ASP A 268 8.79 -12.71 8.31
N ALA A 269 9.43 -13.85 8.08
CA ALA A 269 9.26 -15.05 8.88
C ALA A 269 9.80 -14.94 10.32
N ASP A 270 10.66 -13.95 10.59
CA ASP A 270 11.20 -13.68 11.92
C ASP A 270 10.36 -12.64 12.68
N GLY A 271 9.28 -12.14 12.04
CA GLY A 271 8.37 -11.14 12.58
C GLY A 271 8.87 -9.70 12.45
N ASN A 272 9.87 -9.44 11.59
CA ASN A 272 10.29 -8.07 11.33
C ASN A 272 9.31 -7.38 10.39
N LEU A 273 8.99 -6.12 10.70
CA LEU A 273 8.08 -5.26 9.95
C LEU A 273 8.86 -4.33 9.03
N TYR A 274 8.46 -4.27 7.78
CA TYR A 274 9.02 -3.38 6.76
C TYR A 274 7.98 -2.33 6.42
N GLN A 275 8.14 -1.12 6.96
CA GLN A 275 7.19 -0.01 6.81
C GLN A 275 7.62 0.90 5.67
N GLY A 276 6.82 1.00 4.62
CA GLY A 276 6.95 1.97 3.54
C GLY A 276 6.67 3.39 4.00
N LEU A 277 7.31 4.36 3.35
CA LEU A 277 7.10 5.79 3.63
C LEU A 277 6.62 6.55 2.38
N HIS A 278 5.43 7.14 2.48
CA HIS A 278 4.96 8.12 1.53
C HIS A 278 5.62 9.48 1.80
N GLY A 279 6.15 10.12 0.76
CA GLY A 279 6.89 11.39 0.89
C GLY A 279 8.37 11.22 1.30
N ARG A 280 8.84 9.98 1.43
CA ARG A 280 10.26 9.64 1.61
C ARG A 280 10.58 8.31 0.92
N PRO A 281 11.59 8.26 0.04
CA PRO A 281 11.96 7.02 -0.65
C PRO A 281 12.79 6.10 0.26
N ALA A 282 12.18 5.63 1.34
CA ALA A 282 12.79 4.75 2.33
C ALA A 282 11.79 3.76 2.94
N ILE A 283 12.30 2.61 3.38
CA ILE A 283 11.58 1.64 4.21
C ILE A 283 12.22 1.65 5.59
N VAL A 284 11.43 1.71 6.66
CA VAL A 284 11.92 1.55 8.03
C VAL A 284 11.61 0.14 8.51
N VAL A 285 12.60 -0.52 9.09
CA VAL A 285 12.45 -1.90 9.56
C VAL A 285 12.43 -1.92 11.09
N TYR A 286 11.42 -2.56 11.66
CA TYR A 286 11.24 -2.77 13.08
C TYR A 286 11.21 -4.28 13.39
N ASP A 287 11.58 -4.67 14.60
CA ASP A 287 11.21 -5.97 15.11
C ASP A 287 9.76 -5.97 15.64
N ARG A 288 9.25 -7.14 16.00
CA ARG A 288 7.90 -7.28 16.57
C ARG A 288 7.70 -6.60 17.93
N HIS A 289 8.77 -6.14 18.58
CA HIS A 289 8.74 -5.41 19.86
C HIS A 289 8.76 -3.90 19.66
N GLY A 290 8.87 -3.43 18.39
CA GLY A 290 8.90 -2.04 18.01
C GLY A 290 10.30 -1.42 18.03
N GLU A 291 11.34 -2.23 18.23
CA GLU A 291 12.72 -1.76 18.14
C GLU A 291 13.11 -1.55 16.66
N ARG A 292 13.63 -0.36 16.35
CA ARG A 292 14.08 -0.05 15.01
C ARG A 292 15.39 -0.76 14.69
N LEU A 293 15.35 -1.64 13.71
CA LEU A 293 16.50 -2.45 13.28
C LEU A 293 17.33 -1.79 12.18
N ALA A 294 16.64 -1.22 11.18
CA ALA A 294 17.31 -0.65 10.02
C ALA A 294 16.45 0.41 9.31
N THR A 295 17.10 1.17 8.43
CA THR A 295 16.44 1.93 7.37
C THR A 295 17.00 1.47 6.03
N VAL A 296 16.12 1.09 5.11
CA VAL A 296 16.44 0.84 3.70
C VAL A 296 16.32 2.15 2.96
N GLU A 297 17.43 2.65 2.42
CA GLU A 297 17.49 3.93 1.74
C GLU A 297 17.70 3.77 0.24
N VAL A 298 16.95 4.56 -0.50
CA VAL A 298 17.12 4.70 -1.94
C VAL A 298 17.92 5.97 -2.21
N PRO A 299 18.99 5.92 -2.99
CA PRO A 299 19.77 7.11 -3.38
C PRO A 299 19.01 7.93 -4.43
N ALA A 300 17.90 8.56 -4.04
CA ALA A 300 16.78 8.87 -4.91
C ALA A 300 16.69 10.31 -5.41
N ARG A 301 17.31 11.28 -4.74
CA ARG A 301 17.13 12.72 -5.07
C ARG A 301 17.49 13.08 -6.52
N ALA A 302 18.40 12.36 -7.13
CA ALA A 302 18.84 12.60 -8.51
C ALA A 302 17.81 12.15 -9.56
N GLU A 303 16.81 11.33 -9.18
CA GLU A 303 15.82 10.74 -10.09
C GLU A 303 14.41 11.30 -9.91
N GLY A 304 14.19 12.24 -8.98
CA GLY A 304 12.86 12.77 -8.66
C GLY A 304 11.95 11.72 -8.02
N LEU A 305 12.52 10.82 -7.20
CA LEU A 305 11.78 9.81 -6.45
C LEU A 305 11.44 10.36 -5.07
N GLU A 306 10.19 10.20 -4.66
CA GLU A 306 9.66 10.83 -3.44
C GLU A 306 9.13 9.83 -2.43
N SER A 307 8.67 8.66 -2.85
CA SER A 307 8.03 7.67 -1.99
C SER A 307 8.58 6.28 -2.24
N ALA A 308 8.78 5.50 -1.16
CA ALA A 308 8.91 4.05 -1.21
C ALA A 308 7.71 3.45 -0.50
N THR A 309 6.69 3.14 -1.27
CA THR A 309 5.35 2.91 -0.75
C THR A 309 5.20 1.49 -0.21
N ASN A 310 5.77 0.50 -0.89
CA ASN A 310 5.45 -0.89 -0.65
C ASN A 310 6.65 -1.81 -0.88
N VAL A 311 6.64 -3.00 -0.29
CA VAL A 311 7.72 -3.99 -0.38
C VAL A 311 7.19 -5.42 -0.41
N ALA A 312 7.79 -6.26 -1.26
CA ALA A 312 7.57 -7.70 -1.26
C ALA A 312 8.88 -8.44 -1.03
N ILE A 313 8.89 -9.40 -0.12
CA ILE A 313 10.04 -10.26 0.15
C ILE A 313 9.81 -11.61 -0.53
N THR A 314 10.78 -12.08 -1.29
CA THR A 314 10.66 -13.37 -1.99
C THR A 314 10.31 -14.50 -1.03
N PRO A 315 9.21 -15.23 -1.23
CA PRO A 315 8.81 -16.32 -0.36
C PRO A 315 9.94 -17.35 -0.19
N GLY A 316 10.30 -17.65 1.05
CA GLY A 316 11.38 -18.56 1.42
C GLY A 316 12.81 -18.03 1.22
N GLY A 317 12.96 -16.83 0.65
CA GLY A 317 14.23 -16.13 0.43
C GLY A 317 14.31 -14.82 1.20
N THR A 318 15.45 -14.15 1.11
CA THR A 318 15.67 -12.82 1.74
C THR A 318 15.71 -11.68 0.72
N ARG A 319 15.60 -11.96 -0.57
CA ARG A 319 15.58 -10.89 -1.57
C ARG A 319 14.26 -10.15 -1.54
N ALA A 320 14.30 -8.87 -1.20
CA ALA A 320 13.15 -7.98 -1.19
C ALA A 320 13.14 -7.05 -2.41
N TYR A 321 11.95 -6.67 -2.83
CA TYR A 321 11.69 -5.72 -3.91
C TYR A 321 10.73 -4.65 -3.41
N MET A 322 11.08 -3.40 -3.62
CA MET A 322 10.29 -2.26 -3.20
C MET A 322 9.88 -1.38 -4.38
N THR A 323 8.68 -0.88 -4.35
CA THR A 323 8.15 0.10 -5.30
C THR A 323 8.58 1.49 -4.86
N VAL A 324 9.15 2.25 -5.80
CA VAL A 324 9.64 3.61 -5.54
C VAL A 324 9.16 4.53 -6.66
N SER A 325 8.53 5.63 -6.31
CA SER A 325 7.81 6.46 -7.26
C SER A 325 7.96 7.96 -6.97
N GLY A 326 7.63 8.76 -7.98
CA GLY A 326 7.58 10.22 -7.91
C GLY A 326 7.50 10.87 -9.29
N PRO A 327 7.75 12.17 -9.40
CA PRO A 327 7.80 12.89 -10.68
C PRO A 327 8.84 12.34 -11.65
N GLY A 328 9.86 11.61 -11.17
CA GLY A 328 10.87 10.95 -12.00
C GLY A 328 10.42 9.65 -12.66
N GLY A 329 9.24 9.14 -12.32
CA GLY A 329 8.69 7.86 -12.79
C GLY A 329 8.57 6.82 -11.69
N GLY A 330 8.23 5.59 -12.08
CA GLY A 330 8.06 4.45 -11.20
C GLY A 330 9.17 3.41 -11.40
N TYR A 331 9.78 2.98 -10.30
CA TYR A 331 10.95 2.10 -10.30
C TYR A 331 10.77 0.93 -9.34
N LEU A 332 11.47 -0.16 -9.66
CA LEU A 332 11.68 -1.28 -8.77
C LEU A 332 13.10 -1.21 -8.22
N TYR A 333 13.24 -1.27 -6.90
CA TYR A 333 14.50 -1.41 -6.19
C TYR A 333 14.54 -2.74 -5.44
N THR A 334 15.73 -3.19 -5.06
CA THR A 334 15.94 -4.44 -4.32
C THR A 334 16.93 -4.25 -3.19
N PHE A 335 16.76 -5.04 -2.14
CA PHE A 335 17.66 -5.14 -1.01
C PHE A 335 17.61 -6.55 -0.41
N ASP A 336 18.50 -6.87 0.52
CA ASP A 336 18.42 -8.10 1.30
C ASP A 336 17.67 -7.80 2.60
N ALA A 337 16.52 -8.45 2.76
CA ALA A 337 15.72 -8.39 3.98
C ALA A 337 16.45 -9.09 5.14
N LEU A 338 16.09 -8.76 6.38
CA LEU A 338 16.70 -9.33 7.58
C LEU A 338 16.24 -10.77 7.81
N GLY A 339 14.99 -11.09 7.49
CA GLY A 339 14.40 -12.42 7.54
C GLY A 339 13.91 -12.91 6.18
N LYS A 340 13.47 -14.16 6.12
CA LYS A 340 12.92 -14.77 4.91
C LYS A 340 11.49 -14.31 4.68
N GLY A 341 11.13 -14.11 3.43
CA GLY A 341 9.74 -13.85 3.06
C GLY A 341 8.83 -15.04 3.35
N THR A 342 7.62 -14.72 3.80
CA THR A 342 6.47 -15.62 3.86
C THR A 342 5.54 -15.32 2.69
N ARG A 343 4.41 -16.02 2.62
CA ARG A 343 3.37 -15.65 1.66
C ARG A 343 2.80 -14.25 1.92
N GLN A 344 2.80 -13.80 3.19
CA GLN A 344 2.31 -12.49 3.59
C GLN A 344 3.38 -11.38 3.45
N SER A 345 4.62 -11.72 3.15
CA SER A 345 5.70 -10.74 2.92
C SER A 345 5.69 -10.19 1.50
N ASN A 346 4.55 -10.07 0.87
CA ASN A 346 4.38 -9.54 -0.48
C ASN A 346 3.68 -8.17 -0.53
N GLY A 347 3.70 -7.45 0.57
CA GLY A 347 3.37 -6.06 0.60
C GLY A 347 1.86 -5.74 0.62
N GLY A 348 1.06 -6.68 1.08
CA GLY A 348 -0.38 -6.80 1.10
C GLY A 348 -1.24 -5.68 1.42
#